data_7f8befd0b31e9ace44fb6d977a6dd13c
#
_entry.id   7f8befd0b31e9ace44fb6d977a6dd13c
#
_cell.length_a   1.000
_cell.length_b   1.000
_cell.length_c   1.000
_cell.angle_alpha   90.00
_cell.angle_beta   90.00
_cell.angle_gamma   90.00
#
_symmetry.space_group_name_H-M   'P 1'
#
loop_
_entity.id
_entity.type
_entity.pdbx_description
1 polymer ?
#
loop_
_entity_poly.entity_id
_entity_poly.type
_entity_poly.pdbx_seq_one_letter_code
_entity_poly.pdbx_strand_id
1 'polypeptide(L)'
;YQVVIVKEAQNVKKIEELSYYVQKPLMSTILVICHKHGVLDRRKKLAAEIDKVGVLFESKKIKDAQLPGFISSYLKRKQVDIEPKASEMMAEFVGTDLSRMAGELDKLIITLPQGSRRVTPEQIERNIGVSKDYNNYELRSALVTKDILKANKIIKYFEENPKTNP
;
A
#
# COMPACT_ATOMS: atom_id res chain seq x y z
N TYR A 1 -2.49 30.44 14.60
CA TYR A 1 -1.64 29.24 14.54
C TYR A 1 -0.89 29.21 13.23
N GLN A 2 0.37 28.74 13.28
CA GLN A 2 1.24 28.60 12.12
C GLN A 2 1.57 27.13 11.90
N VAL A 3 1.62 26.67 10.65
CA VAL A 3 2.09 25.32 10.27
C VAL A 3 3.38 25.47 9.49
N VAL A 4 4.43 24.84 9.96
CA VAL A 4 5.75 24.81 9.31
C VAL A 4 6.05 23.38 8.91
N ILE A 5 6.26 23.13 7.60
CA ILE A 5 6.56 21.80 7.07
C ILE A 5 7.99 21.81 6.50
N VAL A 6 8.87 21.05 7.13
CA VAL A 6 10.24 20.81 6.66
C VAL A 6 10.23 19.54 5.80
N LYS A 7 10.21 19.70 4.47
CA LYS A 7 10.29 18.58 3.53
C LYS A 7 11.74 18.17 3.30
N GLU A 8 11.95 16.89 2.95
CA GLU A 8 13.28 16.33 2.65
C GLU A 8 14.31 16.60 3.78
N ALA A 9 13.88 16.43 5.02
CA ALA A 9 14.67 16.76 6.20
C ALA A 9 16.00 15.96 6.30
N GLN A 10 16.13 14.83 5.60
CA GLN A 10 17.40 14.10 5.50
C GLN A 10 18.53 14.90 4.83
N ASN A 11 18.19 15.95 4.07
CA ASN A 11 19.18 16.83 3.42
C ASN A 11 19.67 17.96 4.33
N VAL A 12 19.11 18.12 5.52
CA VAL A 12 19.53 19.12 6.50
C VAL A 12 20.82 18.66 7.15
N LYS A 13 21.93 19.37 6.88
CA LYS A 13 23.29 18.97 7.33
C LYS A 13 23.42 18.80 8.86
N LYS A 14 22.67 19.59 9.64
CA LYS A 14 22.71 19.58 11.11
C LYS A 14 21.31 19.44 11.69
N ILE A 15 20.56 18.44 11.25
CA ILE A 15 19.17 18.22 11.68
C ILE A 15 19.04 18.13 13.22
N GLU A 16 20.07 17.65 13.90
CA GLU A 16 20.10 17.53 15.36
C GLU A 16 19.96 18.87 16.09
N GLU A 17 20.32 19.98 15.46
CA GLU A 17 20.14 21.33 16.03
C GLU A 17 18.66 21.69 16.22
N LEU A 18 17.75 21.06 15.49
CA LEU A 18 16.31 21.22 15.71
C LEU A 18 15.87 20.76 17.11
N SER A 19 16.69 19.95 17.78
CA SER A 19 16.43 19.56 19.18
C SER A 19 16.30 20.75 20.12
N TYR A 20 17.01 21.85 19.86
CA TYR A 20 16.90 23.07 20.68
C TYR A 20 15.52 23.72 20.57
N TYR A 21 14.95 23.74 19.36
CA TYR A 21 13.60 24.25 19.17
C TYR A 21 12.56 23.31 19.75
N VAL A 22 12.72 21.98 19.54
CA VAL A 22 11.77 20.97 20.00
C VAL A 22 11.66 20.95 21.52
N GLN A 23 12.72 21.30 22.26
CA GLN A 23 12.68 21.36 23.74
C GLN A 23 11.77 22.50 24.26
N LYS A 24 11.60 23.58 23.50
CA LYS A 24 10.75 24.71 23.86
C LYS A 24 9.98 25.20 22.62
N PRO A 25 9.03 24.38 22.12
CA PRO A 25 8.31 24.72 20.92
C PRO A 25 7.33 25.89 21.17
N LEU A 26 7.13 26.72 20.17
CA LEU A 26 6.10 27.74 20.19
C LEU A 26 4.73 27.07 20.15
N MET A 27 3.91 27.31 21.17
CA MET A 27 2.57 26.71 21.30
C MET A 27 1.60 27.09 20.19
N SER A 28 1.90 28.15 19.46
CA SER A 28 1.12 28.59 18.28
C SER A 28 1.60 27.99 16.97
N THR A 29 2.63 27.13 16.98
CA THR A 29 3.23 26.54 15.78
C THR A 29 3.17 25.01 15.78
N ILE A 30 2.65 24.46 14.69
CA ILE A 30 2.73 23.03 14.38
C ILE A 30 3.92 22.80 13.47
N LEU A 31 4.98 22.15 13.95
CA LEU A 31 6.15 21.79 13.16
C LEU A 31 6.04 20.34 12.68
N VAL A 32 6.05 20.15 11.35
CA VAL A 32 6.06 18.83 10.71
C VAL A 32 7.40 18.62 10.03
N ILE A 33 8.14 17.58 10.43
CA ILE A 33 9.45 17.22 9.88
C ILE A 33 9.29 15.95 9.06
N CYS A 34 9.41 16.06 7.73
CA CYS A 34 9.31 14.94 6.79
C CYS A 34 10.70 14.42 6.44
N HIS A 35 11.08 13.29 7.03
CA HIS A 35 12.33 12.60 6.74
C HIS A 35 12.07 11.41 5.81
N LYS A 36 12.72 11.37 4.64
CA LYS A 36 12.56 10.31 3.63
C LYS A 36 13.83 9.50 3.45
N HIS A 37 13.69 8.32 2.85
CA HIS A 37 14.80 7.44 2.44
C HIS A 37 15.80 7.09 3.55
N GLY A 38 15.31 7.01 4.78
CA GLY A 38 16.15 6.63 5.93
C GLY A 38 15.32 6.54 7.19
N VAL A 39 15.93 6.03 8.22
CA VAL A 39 15.34 5.94 9.56
C VAL A 39 16.02 6.96 10.45
N LEU A 40 15.23 7.80 11.11
CA LEU A 40 15.78 8.69 12.14
C LEU A 40 16.32 7.82 13.29
N ASP A 41 17.59 7.97 13.62
CA ASP A 41 18.20 7.21 14.74
C ASP A 41 17.53 7.62 16.06
N ARG A 42 16.72 6.72 16.60
CA ARG A 42 15.96 6.94 17.84
C ARG A 42 16.85 7.13 19.08
N ARG A 43 18.14 6.78 18.99
CA ARG A 43 19.13 7.00 20.07
C ARG A 43 19.61 8.44 20.12
N LYS A 44 19.40 9.20 19.06
CA LYS A 44 19.83 10.60 18.97
C LYS A 44 18.89 11.54 19.73
N LYS A 45 19.46 12.66 20.18
CA LYS A 45 18.77 13.65 21.02
C LYS A 45 17.49 14.17 20.37
N LEU A 46 17.52 14.49 19.06
CA LEU A 46 16.34 15.01 18.35
C LEU A 46 15.14 14.06 18.43
N ALA A 47 15.36 12.78 18.15
CA ALA A 47 14.30 11.77 18.20
C ALA A 47 13.71 11.64 19.62
N ALA A 48 14.57 11.59 20.64
CA ALA A 48 14.16 11.52 22.03
C ALA A 48 13.37 12.75 22.50
N GLU A 49 13.73 13.94 22.05
CA GLU A 49 13.00 15.17 22.39
C GLU A 49 11.64 15.25 21.65
N ILE A 50 11.58 14.83 20.37
CA ILE A 50 10.32 14.77 19.62
C ILE A 50 9.34 13.80 20.31
N ASP A 51 9.81 12.64 20.75
CA ASP A 51 8.96 11.63 21.38
C ASP A 51 8.34 12.10 22.72
N LYS A 52 8.97 13.07 23.40
CA LYS A 52 8.46 13.67 24.64
C LYS A 52 7.34 14.71 24.42
N VAL A 53 7.42 15.49 23.34
CA VAL A 53 6.57 16.68 23.15
C VAL A 53 5.66 16.58 21.93
N GLY A 54 5.81 15.54 21.14
CA GLY A 54 5.08 15.39 19.87
C GLY A 54 4.84 13.94 19.48
N VAL A 55 4.78 13.70 18.18
CA VAL A 55 4.54 12.37 17.60
C VAL A 55 5.70 12.01 16.68
N LEU A 56 6.42 10.94 17.00
CA LEU A 56 7.43 10.34 16.14
C LEU A 56 6.81 9.16 15.37
N PHE A 57 6.42 9.41 14.13
CA PHE A 57 5.79 8.41 13.26
C PHE A 57 6.78 7.84 12.25
N GLU A 58 6.88 6.52 12.17
CA GLU A 58 7.66 5.81 11.17
C GLU A 58 6.75 5.09 10.18
N SER A 59 6.74 5.54 8.92
CA SER A 59 6.04 4.85 7.84
C SER A 59 6.93 3.75 7.27
N LYS A 60 6.66 2.51 7.63
CA LYS A 60 7.36 1.34 7.09
C LYS A 60 6.77 0.94 5.74
N LYS A 61 7.66 0.50 4.82
CA LYS A 61 7.21 -0.09 3.57
C LYS A 61 6.35 -1.33 3.86
N ILE A 62 5.17 -1.38 3.26
CA ILE A 62 4.28 -2.54 3.39
C ILE A 62 4.90 -3.77 2.71
N LYS A 63 4.72 -4.95 3.30
CA LYS A 63 5.12 -6.24 2.73
C LYS A 63 3.96 -6.84 1.95
N ASP A 64 4.25 -7.69 0.94
CA ASP A 64 3.23 -8.33 0.10
C ASP A 64 2.15 -9.05 0.91
N ALA A 65 2.55 -9.78 1.95
CA ALA A 65 1.60 -10.47 2.85
C ALA A 65 0.62 -9.54 3.60
N GLN A 66 0.90 -8.23 3.66
CA GLN A 66 0.07 -7.25 4.34
C GLN A 66 -0.90 -6.53 3.37
N LEU A 67 -0.69 -6.69 2.05
CA LEU A 67 -1.49 -6.02 1.04
C LEU A 67 -2.98 -6.36 1.11
N PRO A 68 -3.41 -7.63 1.25
CA PRO A 68 -4.83 -7.96 1.35
C PRO A 68 -5.51 -7.27 2.54
N GLY A 69 -4.81 -7.19 3.68
CA GLY A 69 -5.31 -6.47 4.86
C GLY A 69 -5.44 -4.96 4.63
N PHE A 70 -4.48 -4.36 3.94
CA PHE A 70 -4.54 -2.94 3.54
C PHE A 70 -5.72 -2.68 2.60
N ILE A 71 -5.88 -3.49 1.55
CA ILE A 71 -6.96 -3.38 0.57
C ILE A 71 -8.31 -3.44 1.25
N SER A 72 -8.53 -4.46 2.09
CA SER A 72 -9.79 -4.63 2.85
C SER A 72 -10.06 -3.43 3.77
N SER A 73 -9.05 -2.93 4.47
CA SER A 73 -9.19 -1.78 5.37
C SER A 73 -9.46 -0.48 4.61
N TYR A 74 -8.88 -0.31 3.42
CA TYR A 74 -9.11 0.84 2.55
C TYR A 74 -10.55 0.89 2.06
N LEU A 75 -11.05 -0.23 1.54
CA LEU A 75 -12.42 -0.35 1.03
C LEU A 75 -13.47 -0.23 2.13
N LYS A 76 -13.24 -0.81 3.30
CA LYS A 76 -14.15 -0.68 4.46
C LYS A 76 -14.38 0.78 4.87
N ARG A 77 -13.34 1.62 4.82
CA ARG A 77 -13.50 3.08 5.07
C ARG A 77 -14.42 3.76 4.05
N LYS A 78 -14.57 3.16 2.87
CA LYS A 78 -15.47 3.62 1.78
C LYS A 78 -16.80 2.84 1.76
N GLN A 79 -17.07 2.05 2.82
CA GLN A 79 -18.27 1.23 2.95
C GLN A 79 -18.43 0.18 1.83
N VAL A 80 -17.30 -0.34 1.32
CA VAL A 80 -17.24 -1.40 0.31
C VAL A 80 -16.48 -2.58 0.87
N ASP A 81 -16.97 -3.79 0.62
CA ASP A 81 -16.29 -5.04 0.94
C ASP A 81 -15.57 -5.60 -0.30
N ILE A 82 -14.64 -6.53 -0.07
CA ILE A 82 -13.93 -7.23 -1.14
C ILE A 82 -13.84 -8.72 -0.81
N GLU A 83 -13.96 -9.55 -1.82
CA GLU A 83 -13.74 -10.98 -1.66
C GLU A 83 -12.25 -11.30 -1.51
N PRO A 84 -11.89 -12.33 -0.71
CA PRO A 84 -10.49 -12.69 -0.48
C PRO A 84 -9.71 -12.87 -1.78
N LYS A 85 -10.24 -13.65 -2.73
CA LYS A 85 -9.63 -13.89 -4.05
C LYS A 85 -9.43 -12.59 -4.84
N ALA A 86 -10.42 -11.70 -4.84
CA ALA A 86 -10.31 -10.38 -5.49
C ALA A 86 -9.21 -9.51 -4.86
N SER A 87 -9.08 -9.55 -3.53
CA SER A 87 -8.03 -8.85 -2.81
C SER A 87 -6.63 -9.36 -3.15
N GLU A 88 -6.47 -10.67 -3.29
CA GLU A 88 -5.21 -11.30 -3.70
C GLU A 88 -4.84 -10.95 -5.15
N MET A 89 -5.79 -11.00 -6.07
CA MET A 89 -5.60 -10.55 -7.47
C MET A 89 -5.14 -9.10 -7.54
N MET A 90 -5.75 -8.21 -6.75
CA MET A 90 -5.33 -6.80 -6.67
C MET A 90 -3.93 -6.65 -6.11
N ALA A 91 -3.59 -7.36 -5.04
CA ALA A 91 -2.27 -7.31 -4.42
C ALA A 91 -1.18 -7.76 -5.39
N GLU A 92 -1.43 -8.80 -6.18
CA GLU A 92 -0.49 -9.32 -7.17
C GLU A 92 -0.31 -8.35 -8.35
N PHE A 93 -1.41 -7.79 -8.86
CA PHE A 93 -1.37 -6.89 -10.01
C PHE A 93 -0.69 -5.55 -9.71
N VAL A 94 -0.99 -4.94 -8.57
CA VAL A 94 -0.50 -3.59 -8.23
C VAL A 94 0.82 -3.64 -7.47
N GLY A 95 1.00 -4.67 -6.63
CA GLY A 95 2.16 -4.77 -5.73
C GLY A 95 2.13 -3.75 -4.59
N THR A 96 3.31 -3.41 -4.09
CA THR A 96 3.48 -2.59 -2.86
C THR A 96 3.37 -1.07 -3.06
N ASP A 97 3.04 -0.61 -4.26
CA ASP A 97 2.76 0.81 -4.51
C ASP A 97 1.37 1.19 -3.99
N LEU A 98 1.31 1.71 -2.76
CA LEU A 98 0.05 2.05 -2.10
C LEU A 98 -0.70 3.20 -2.78
N SER A 99 0.00 4.13 -3.45
CA SER A 99 -0.64 5.23 -4.16
C SER A 99 -1.36 4.72 -5.40
N ARG A 100 -0.69 3.85 -6.16
CA ARG A 100 -1.28 3.16 -7.30
C ARG A 100 -2.42 2.25 -6.85
N MET A 101 -2.22 1.50 -5.77
CA MET A 101 -3.26 0.63 -5.18
C MET A 101 -4.52 1.43 -4.83
N ALA A 102 -4.39 2.55 -4.12
CA ALA A 102 -5.52 3.40 -3.78
C ALA A 102 -6.26 3.92 -5.02
N GLY A 103 -5.52 4.36 -6.04
CA GLY A 103 -6.09 4.82 -7.32
C GLY A 103 -6.87 3.73 -8.06
N GLU A 104 -6.35 2.50 -8.13
CA GLU A 104 -7.05 1.37 -8.76
C GLU A 104 -8.30 0.96 -7.96
N LEU A 105 -8.22 0.95 -6.62
CA LEU A 105 -9.38 0.68 -5.76
C LEU A 105 -10.47 1.74 -5.90
N ASP A 106 -10.11 3.02 -6.02
CA ASP A 106 -11.07 4.11 -6.25
C ASP A 106 -11.77 3.98 -7.61
N LYS A 107 -11.06 3.60 -8.67
CA LYS A 107 -11.66 3.28 -9.97
C LYS A 107 -12.64 2.11 -9.87
N LEU A 108 -12.27 1.03 -9.17
CA LEU A 108 -13.17 -0.10 -8.96
C LEU A 108 -14.46 0.31 -8.27
N ILE A 109 -14.40 1.15 -7.23
CA ILE A 109 -15.58 1.65 -6.53
C ILE A 109 -16.54 2.37 -7.49
N ILE A 110 -16.00 3.20 -8.40
CA ILE A 110 -16.80 3.96 -9.37
C ILE A 110 -17.47 3.01 -10.37
N THR A 111 -16.84 1.89 -10.71
CA THR A 111 -17.37 0.93 -11.70
C THR A 111 -18.28 -0.13 -11.10
N LEU A 112 -18.49 -0.11 -9.78
CA LEU A 112 -19.41 -1.04 -9.14
C LEU A 112 -20.84 -0.85 -9.66
N PRO A 113 -21.59 -1.94 -9.88
CA PRO A 113 -23.02 -1.86 -10.22
C PRO A 113 -23.79 -1.07 -9.15
N GLN A 114 -24.80 -0.35 -9.59
CA GLN A 114 -25.65 0.45 -8.69
C GLN A 114 -26.23 -0.45 -7.58
N GLY A 115 -26.02 -0.04 -6.32
CA GLY A 115 -26.43 -0.79 -5.12
C GLY A 115 -25.45 -1.89 -4.68
N SER A 116 -24.43 -2.22 -5.47
CA SER A 116 -23.39 -3.16 -5.05
C SER A 116 -22.38 -2.46 -4.14
N ARG A 117 -22.01 -3.13 -3.04
CA ARG A 117 -20.97 -2.69 -2.10
C ARG A 117 -19.90 -3.77 -1.90
N ARG A 118 -19.73 -4.65 -2.88
CA ARG A 118 -18.79 -5.74 -2.79
C ARG A 118 -18.02 -5.90 -4.08
N VAL A 119 -16.70 -5.98 -3.97
CA VAL A 119 -15.79 -6.23 -5.10
C VAL A 119 -15.57 -7.74 -5.23
N THR A 120 -15.82 -8.28 -6.44
CA THR A 120 -15.63 -9.68 -6.79
C THR A 120 -14.47 -9.90 -7.75
N PRO A 121 -13.95 -11.13 -7.89
CA PRO A 121 -12.93 -11.45 -8.89
C PRO A 121 -13.30 -11.08 -10.32
N GLU A 122 -14.58 -11.25 -10.71
CA GLU A 122 -15.08 -10.88 -12.04
C GLU A 122 -14.98 -9.37 -12.31
N GLN A 123 -15.17 -8.56 -11.28
CA GLN A 123 -15.01 -7.10 -11.40
C GLN A 123 -13.55 -6.72 -11.56
N ILE A 124 -12.62 -7.41 -10.87
CA ILE A 124 -11.19 -7.23 -11.08
C ILE A 124 -10.81 -7.59 -12.52
N GLU A 125 -11.24 -8.76 -12.99
CA GLU A 125 -10.99 -9.21 -14.36
C GLU A 125 -11.47 -8.20 -15.39
N ARG A 126 -12.70 -7.70 -15.25
CA ARG A 126 -13.32 -6.75 -16.18
C ARG A 126 -12.64 -5.38 -16.20
N ASN A 127 -12.25 -4.87 -15.04
CA ASN A 127 -11.80 -3.48 -14.91
C ASN A 127 -10.27 -3.33 -14.96
N ILE A 128 -9.54 -4.39 -14.58
CA ILE A 128 -8.08 -4.37 -14.46
C ILE A 128 -7.42 -5.26 -15.53
N GLY A 129 -8.18 -6.20 -16.10
CA GLY A 129 -7.68 -7.09 -17.14
C GLY A 129 -6.87 -8.28 -16.64
N VAL A 130 -6.89 -8.55 -15.33
CA VAL A 130 -6.23 -9.73 -14.75
C VAL A 130 -7.22 -10.88 -14.71
N SER A 131 -6.92 -11.98 -15.40
CA SER A 131 -7.78 -13.16 -15.43
C SER A 131 -7.96 -13.74 -14.02
N LYS A 132 -9.19 -14.03 -13.64
CA LYS A 132 -9.52 -14.67 -12.37
C LYS A 132 -9.10 -16.14 -12.30
N ASP A 133 -8.92 -16.79 -13.46
CA ASP A 133 -8.65 -18.22 -13.56
C ASP A 133 -7.21 -18.50 -14.02
N TYR A 134 -6.58 -17.55 -14.74
CA TYR A 134 -5.25 -17.68 -15.32
C TYR A 134 -4.35 -16.52 -14.85
N ASN A 135 -3.86 -16.62 -13.60
CA ASN A 135 -2.95 -15.67 -12.97
C ASN A 135 -1.91 -16.42 -12.14
N ASN A 136 -0.88 -15.71 -11.67
CA ASN A 136 0.21 -16.33 -10.90
C ASN A 136 -0.26 -16.97 -9.58
N TYR A 137 -1.32 -16.42 -8.96
CA TYR A 137 -1.90 -17.01 -7.75
C TYR A 137 -2.52 -18.38 -8.04
N GLU A 138 -3.32 -18.49 -9.10
CA GLU A 138 -3.92 -19.75 -9.52
C GLU A 138 -2.86 -20.76 -9.98
N LEU A 139 -1.79 -20.30 -10.65
CA LEU A 139 -0.64 -21.16 -10.99
C LEU A 139 0.03 -21.71 -9.74
N ARG A 140 0.34 -20.83 -8.79
CA ARG A 140 0.95 -21.24 -7.51
C ARG A 140 0.05 -22.23 -6.75
N SER A 141 -1.25 -21.96 -6.69
CA SER A 141 -2.22 -22.85 -6.08
C SER A 141 -2.25 -24.23 -6.75
N ALA A 142 -2.29 -24.26 -8.08
CA ALA A 142 -2.25 -25.51 -8.85
C ALA A 142 -0.97 -26.32 -8.61
N LEU A 143 0.19 -25.64 -8.52
CA LEU A 143 1.46 -26.30 -8.22
C LEU A 143 1.51 -26.88 -6.81
N VAL A 144 1.01 -26.14 -5.80
CA VAL A 144 0.96 -26.60 -4.40
C VAL A 144 0.01 -27.81 -4.24
N THR A 145 -1.12 -27.77 -4.92
CA THR A 145 -2.11 -28.87 -4.90
C THR A 145 -1.77 -30.02 -5.86
N LYS A 146 -0.66 -29.88 -6.63
CA LYS A 146 -0.22 -30.84 -7.66
C LYS A 146 -1.27 -31.05 -8.78
N ASP A 147 -2.09 -30.03 -9.06
CA ASP A 147 -3.00 -30.03 -10.19
C ASP A 147 -2.24 -29.68 -11.49
N ILE A 148 -1.58 -30.71 -12.04
CA ILE A 148 -0.73 -30.58 -13.22
C ILE A 148 -1.52 -30.11 -14.44
N LEU A 149 -2.78 -30.51 -14.57
CA LEU A 149 -3.64 -30.15 -15.69
C LEU A 149 -3.96 -28.65 -15.67
N LYS A 150 -4.34 -28.14 -14.51
CA LYS A 150 -4.61 -26.71 -14.31
C LYS A 150 -3.33 -25.88 -14.49
N ALA A 151 -2.21 -26.31 -13.92
CA ALA A 151 -0.93 -25.63 -14.05
C ALA A 151 -0.52 -25.48 -15.53
N ASN A 152 -0.60 -26.55 -16.32
CA ASN A 152 -0.30 -26.54 -17.75
C ASN A 152 -1.23 -25.61 -18.55
N LYS A 153 -2.53 -25.58 -18.23
CA LYS A 153 -3.48 -24.64 -18.87
C LYS A 153 -3.10 -23.21 -18.61
N ILE A 154 -2.71 -22.87 -17.37
CA ILE A 154 -2.31 -21.50 -17.01
C ILE A 154 -1.01 -21.13 -17.72
N ILE A 155 0.01 -22.00 -17.76
CA ILE A 155 1.27 -21.75 -18.46
C ILE A 155 1.01 -21.49 -19.95
N LYS A 156 0.19 -22.33 -20.58
CA LYS A 156 -0.18 -22.15 -21.98
C LYS A 156 -0.89 -20.82 -22.24
N TYR A 157 -1.79 -20.43 -21.34
CA TYR A 157 -2.45 -19.10 -21.42
C TYR A 157 -1.43 -17.97 -21.35
N PHE A 158 -0.41 -18.06 -20.49
CA PHE A 158 0.65 -17.04 -20.39
C PHE A 158 1.52 -16.98 -21.66
N GLU A 159 1.82 -18.11 -22.28
CA GLU A 159 2.54 -18.16 -23.57
C GLU A 159 1.74 -17.48 -24.70
N GLU A 160 0.44 -17.72 -24.75
CA GLU A 160 -0.47 -17.14 -25.77
C GLU A 160 -0.78 -15.66 -25.50
N ASN A 161 -0.65 -15.17 -24.25
CA ASN A 161 -1.01 -13.82 -23.83
C ASN A 161 0.13 -13.09 -23.07
N PRO A 162 1.29 -12.86 -23.69
CA PRO A 162 2.46 -12.31 -23.02
C PRO A 162 2.29 -10.88 -22.48
N LYS A 163 1.28 -10.14 -22.98
CA LYS A 163 0.97 -8.77 -22.52
C LYS A 163 0.10 -8.71 -21.26
N THR A 164 -0.56 -9.80 -20.90
CA THR A 164 -1.42 -9.91 -19.72
C THR A 164 -0.74 -10.59 -18.55
N ASN A 165 0.49 -11.05 -18.76
CA ASN A 165 1.31 -11.66 -17.71
C ASN A 165 2.06 -10.55 -16.96
N PRO A 166 1.89 -10.44 -15.62
CA PRO A 166 2.58 -9.45 -14.81
C PRO A 166 4.09 -9.72 -14.70
#